data_05733e30a6eaa2819699d2e386db9a3b
#
_entry.id   05733e30a6eaa2819699d2e386db9a3b
#
_cell.length_a   1.000
_cell.length_b   1.000
_cell.length_c   1.000
_cell.angle_alpha   90.00
_cell.angle_beta   90.00
_cell.angle_gamma   90.00
#
_symmetry.space_group_name_H-M   'P 1'
#
loop_
_entity.id
_entity.type
_entity.pdbx_description
1 polymer ?
#
loop_
_entity_poly.entity_id
_entity_poly.type
_entity_poly.pdbx_seq_one_letter_code
_entity_poly.pdbx_strand_id
1 'polypeptide(L)'
;MSTDAPHAARHTSPYLLSASQLVFNIGFYAVVPFLAIYLRDDMLLSGGLIGTIIGLRTFSQQGMFLLGGALADRYGARAIILCGCMVRITGYLLLALGGSLWEVVLGACLTGVGGALFSPSIESLLAQAGTRSEAEGKRSRAEWFALFAVCGELGAVLGPVLGSLMAGFGFRLMALAGAGVFIAALIVLFILLPRTPHRDGPLHIVPWWQTFRQPRFVAFILAYSAYLFSYNQLYLALPVELRRSGSSDASLGPLFILASLLIIVLQLPLARVARRFGAARMLPLGFGLLGASFIS
;
A
#
# COMPACT_ATOMS: atom_id res chain seq x y z
N MET A 1 -18.86 47.20 1.11
CA MET A 1 -19.49 46.04 0.48
C MET A 1 -18.36 45.16 -0.04
N SER A 2 -17.87 44.26 0.81
CA SER A 2 -16.79 43.30 0.45
C SER A 2 -17.49 41.98 0.10
N THR A 3 -17.49 41.65 -1.18
CA THR A 3 -18.01 40.38 -1.70
C THR A 3 -16.93 39.32 -1.58
N ASP A 4 -16.69 38.83 -0.36
CA ASP A 4 -16.00 37.56 -0.16
C ASP A 4 -16.95 36.41 -0.55
N ALA A 5 -16.90 36.04 -1.84
CA ALA A 5 -17.48 34.80 -2.29
C ALA A 5 -16.75 33.65 -1.52
N PRO A 6 -17.48 32.75 -0.84
CA PRO A 6 -16.85 31.65 -0.14
C PRO A 6 -16.13 30.80 -1.19
N HIS A 7 -14.78 30.74 -1.12
CA HIS A 7 -14.01 29.76 -1.87
C HIS A 7 -14.60 28.39 -1.57
N ALA A 8 -15.40 27.85 -2.52
CA ALA A 8 -15.94 26.50 -2.44
C ALA A 8 -14.79 25.57 -2.11
N ALA A 9 -14.77 25.04 -0.90
CA ALA A 9 -13.72 24.17 -0.42
C ALA A 9 -13.60 23.01 -1.41
N ARG A 10 -12.54 23.01 -2.22
CA ARG A 10 -12.29 21.93 -3.18
C ARG A 10 -12.19 20.64 -2.38
N HIS A 11 -13.16 19.76 -2.57
CA HIS A 11 -13.20 18.48 -1.87
C HIS A 11 -12.32 17.46 -2.57
N THR A 12 -11.61 16.65 -1.80
CA THR A 12 -10.80 15.57 -2.34
C THR A 12 -11.71 14.55 -3.02
N SER A 13 -11.47 14.29 -4.31
CA SER A 13 -12.20 13.26 -5.05
C SER A 13 -11.74 11.86 -4.64
N PRO A 14 -12.67 10.96 -4.21
CA PRO A 14 -12.32 9.56 -3.94
C PRO A 14 -11.74 8.83 -5.17
N TYR A 15 -12.14 9.22 -6.38
CA TYR A 15 -11.57 8.68 -7.62
C TYR A 15 -10.09 9.03 -7.78
N LEU A 16 -9.70 10.28 -7.46
CA LEU A 16 -8.30 10.68 -7.48
C LEU A 16 -7.46 9.84 -6.51
N LEU A 17 -7.98 9.59 -5.30
CA LEU A 17 -7.29 8.79 -4.30
C LEU A 17 -7.14 7.33 -4.74
N SER A 18 -8.20 6.74 -5.34
CA SER A 18 -8.15 5.38 -5.88
C SER A 18 -7.20 5.26 -7.08
N ALA A 19 -7.22 6.23 -7.99
CA ALA A 19 -6.27 6.29 -9.11
C ALA A 19 -4.82 6.45 -8.63
N SER A 20 -4.60 7.23 -7.56
CA SER A 20 -3.29 7.38 -6.95
C SER A 20 -2.78 6.04 -6.39
N GLN A 21 -3.64 5.23 -5.78
CA GLN A 21 -3.29 3.89 -5.29
C GLN A 21 -2.83 2.98 -6.44
N LEU A 22 -3.54 3.00 -7.58
CA LEU A 22 -3.16 2.27 -8.78
C LEU A 22 -1.74 2.66 -9.23
N VAL A 23 -1.51 3.96 -9.43
CA VAL A 23 -0.22 4.49 -9.91
C VAL A 23 0.91 4.17 -8.93
N PHE A 24 0.66 4.32 -7.62
CA PHE A 24 1.62 3.98 -6.58
C PHE A 24 2.00 2.50 -6.59
N ASN A 25 1.01 1.62 -6.73
CA ASN A 25 1.26 0.19 -6.77
C ASN A 25 1.96 -0.22 -8.07
N ILE A 26 1.61 0.36 -9.22
CA ILE A 26 2.36 0.16 -10.47
C ILE A 26 3.83 0.53 -10.26
N GLY A 27 4.12 1.75 -9.81
CA GLY A 27 5.49 2.22 -9.61
C GLY A 27 6.26 1.40 -8.57
N PHE A 28 5.58 0.91 -7.54
CA PHE A 28 6.15 0.06 -6.52
C PHE A 28 6.49 -1.35 -7.03
N TYR A 29 5.50 -2.03 -7.57
CA TYR A 29 5.64 -3.42 -8.00
C TYR A 29 6.42 -3.58 -9.31
N ALA A 30 6.60 -2.51 -10.08
CA ALA A 30 7.49 -2.51 -11.24
C ALA A 30 8.98 -2.56 -10.87
N VAL A 31 9.37 -2.16 -9.64
CA VAL A 31 10.78 -2.03 -9.24
C VAL A 31 11.14 -2.96 -8.09
N VAL A 32 10.34 -2.97 -7.02
CA VAL A 32 10.73 -3.61 -5.75
C VAL A 32 10.94 -5.12 -5.85
N PRO A 33 10.14 -5.91 -6.59
CA PRO A 33 10.41 -7.34 -6.76
C PRO A 33 11.76 -7.61 -7.46
N PHE A 34 12.18 -6.71 -8.34
CA PHE A 34 13.43 -6.84 -9.09
C PHE A 34 14.67 -6.37 -8.31
N LEU A 35 14.46 -5.66 -7.19
CA LEU A 35 15.56 -5.27 -6.30
C LEU A 35 16.34 -6.48 -5.78
N ALA A 36 15.66 -7.57 -5.42
CA ALA A 36 16.32 -8.80 -4.95
C ALA A 36 17.21 -9.41 -6.04
N ILE A 37 16.78 -9.38 -7.30
CA ILE A 37 17.53 -9.87 -8.45
C ILE A 37 18.77 -8.99 -8.66
N TYR A 38 18.62 -7.68 -8.65
CA TYR A 38 19.71 -6.71 -8.76
C TYR A 38 20.76 -6.91 -7.67
N LEU A 39 20.33 -7.05 -6.40
CA LEU A 39 21.26 -7.27 -5.28
C LEU A 39 22.04 -8.57 -5.42
N ARG A 40 21.42 -9.61 -5.99
CA ARG A 40 22.05 -10.92 -6.18
C ARG A 40 22.97 -10.93 -7.41
N ASP A 41 22.48 -10.48 -8.56
CA ASP A 41 23.13 -10.72 -9.87
C ASP A 41 24.10 -9.61 -10.26
N ASP A 42 23.75 -8.33 -9.95
CA ASP A 42 24.61 -7.18 -10.27
C ASP A 42 25.56 -6.82 -9.12
N MET A 43 25.08 -6.87 -7.87
CA MET A 43 25.89 -6.53 -6.70
C MET A 43 26.57 -7.77 -6.05
N LEU A 44 26.25 -8.98 -6.48
CA LEU A 44 26.80 -10.26 -6.02
C LEU A 44 26.72 -10.44 -4.49
N LEU A 45 25.66 -9.94 -3.87
CA LEU A 45 25.49 -10.01 -2.42
C LEU A 45 25.00 -11.38 -1.97
N SER A 46 25.40 -11.76 -0.76
CA SER A 46 24.91 -12.99 -0.13
C SER A 46 23.42 -12.92 0.19
N GLY A 47 22.74 -14.07 0.18
CA GLY A 47 21.29 -14.15 0.49
C GLY A 47 20.94 -13.55 1.85
N GLY A 48 21.80 -13.63 2.86
CA GLY A 48 21.60 -13.00 4.16
C GLY A 48 21.57 -11.47 4.08
N LEU A 49 22.48 -10.85 3.32
CA LEU A 49 22.49 -9.40 3.10
C LEU A 49 21.26 -8.95 2.30
N ILE A 50 20.90 -9.69 1.24
CA ILE A 50 19.68 -9.40 0.45
C ILE A 50 18.45 -9.43 1.35
N GLY A 51 18.29 -10.48 2.16
CA GLY A 51 17.19 -10.59 3.12
C GLY A 51 17.18 -9.44 4.13
N THR A 52 18.35 -9.02 4.63
CA THR A 52 18.48 -7.88 5.54
C THR A 52 18.05 -6.57 4.89
N ILE A 53 18.48 -6.30 3.66
CA ILE A 53 18.12 -5.05 2.94
C ILE A 53 16.62 -4.99 2.67
N ILE A 54 16.02 -6.08 2.17
CA ILE A 54 14.58 -6.17 1.90
C ILE A 54 13.79 -6.12 3.20
N GLY A 55 14.26 -6.78 4.27
CA GLY A 55 13.66 -6.72 5.60
C GLY A 55 13.70 -5.31 6.18
N LEU A 56 14.83 -4.62 6.08
CA LEU A 56 15.00 -3.24 6.54
C LEU A 56 14.09 -2.26 5.77
N ARG A 57 14.00 -2.43 4.45
CA ARG A 57 13.04 -1.68 3.62
C ARG A 57 11.60 -1.91 4.07
N THR A 58 11.21 -3.16 4.31
CA THR A 58 9.85 -3.51 4.76
C THR A 58 9.58 -2.98 6.16
N PHE A 59 10.54 -3.10 7.07
CA PHE A 59 10.47 -2.53 8.41
C PHE A 59 10.31 -0.99 8.37
N SER A 60 11.07 -0.30 7.51
CA SER A 60 10.96 1.14 7.31
C SER A 60 9.55 1.55 6.83
N GLN A 61 8.86 0.70 6.08
CA GLN A 61 7.49 0.97 5.66
C GLN A 61 6.48 0.63 6.75
N GLN A 62 6.43 -0.61 7.19
CA GLN A 62 5.40 -1.09 8.12
C GLN A 62 5.57 -0.53 9.53
N GLY A 63 6.81 -0.47 10.03
CA GLY A 63 7.12 0.06 11.35
C GLY A 63 6.84 1.56 11.51
N MET A 64 6.87 2.31 10.41
CA MET A 64 6.65 3.76 10.42
C MET A 64 5.22 4.19 10.05
N PHE A 65 4.28 3.28 9.79
CA PHE A 65 2.89 3.62 9.46
C PHE A 65 2.22 4.46 10.55
N LEU A 66 2.45 4.14 11.82
CA LEU A 66 1.91 4.90 12.95
C LEU A 66 2.43 6.34 12.97
N LEU A 67 3.72 6.53 12.70
CA LEU A 67 4.34 7.86 12.60
C LEU A 67 3.80 8.62 11.40
N GLY A 68 3.65 7.98 10.24
CA GLY A 68 3.07 8.57 9.04
C GLY A 68 1.65 9.09 9.28
N GLY A 69 0.80 8.30 9.94
CA GLY A 69 -0.54 8.69 10.34
C GLY A 69 -0.55 9.89 11.30
N ALA A 70 0.25 9.83 12.37
CA ALA A 70 0.35 10.93 13.35
C ALA A 70 0.88 12.24 12.73
N LEU A 71 1.84 12.15 11.81
CA LEU A 71 2.32 13.32 11.07
C LEU A 71 1.24 13.90 10.14
N ALA A 72 0.45 13.03 9.48
CA ALA A 72 -0.66 13.46 8.64
C ALA A 72 -1.76 14.17 9.46
N ASP A 73 -2.05 13.69 10.66
CA ASP A 73 -3.02 14.31 11.57
C ASP A 73 -2.55 15.71 12.04
N ARG A 74 -1.24 15.88 12.24
CA ARG A 74 -0.67 17.15 12.67
C ARG A 74 -0.47 18.15 11.53
N TYR A 75 0.25 17.73 10.49
CA TYR A 75 0.70 18.63 9.41
C TYR A 75 -0.26 18.65 8.22
N GLY A 76 -1.33 17.87 8.28
CA GLY A 76 -2.28 17.70 7.19
C GLY A 76 -1.87 16.62 6.19
N ALA A 77 -2.82 15.79 5.80
CA ALA A 77 -2.58 14.64 4.95
C ALA A 77 -1.93 15.00 3.60
N ARG A 78 -2.31 16.14 2.99
CA ARG A 78 -1.70 16.60 1.73
C ARG A 78 -0.19 16.79 1.86
N ALA A 79 0.27 17.49 2.89
CA ALA A 79 1.69 17.77 3.08
C ALA A 79 2.49 16.47 3.24
N ILE A 80 1.96 15.52 4.00
CA ILE A 80 2.62 14.26 4.27
C ILE A 80 2.61 13.34 3.05
N ILE A 81 1.53 13.31 2.26
CA ILE A 81 1.48 12.60 0.97
C ILE A 81 2.56 13.12 0.02
N LEU A 82 2.67 14.44 -0.14
CA LEU A 82 3.67 15.05 -1.02
C LEU A 82 5.10 14.79 -0.51
N CYS A 83 5.33 14.90 0.80
CA CYS A 83 6.59 14.53 1.43
C CYS A 83 6.93 13.05 1.18
N GLY A 84 5.97 12.15 1.35
CA GLY A 84 6.12 10.72 1.05
C GLY A 84 6.51 10.45 -0.39
N CYS A 85 5.92 11.16 -1.36
CA CYS A 85 6.31 11.09 -2.76
C CYS A 85 7.77 11.55 -2.97
N MET A 86 8.17 12.70 -2.38
CA MET A 86 9.55 13.20 -2.51
C MET A 86 10.57 12.24 -1.91
N VAL A 87 10.31 11.73 -0.71
CA VAL A 87 11.17 10.73 -0.06
C VAL A 87 11.30 9.48 -0.92
N ARG A 88 10.21 9.02 -1.52
CA ARG A 88 10.22 7.85 -2.39
C ARG A 88 10.96 8.09 -3.68
N ILE A 89 10.82 9.26 -4.32
CA ILE A 89 11.60 9.67 -5.49
C ILE A 89 13.09 9.64 -5.16
N THR A 90 13.50 10.25 -4.04
CA THR A 90 14.89 10.22 -3.59
C THR A 90 15.40 8.79 -3.38
N GLY A 91 14.58 7.92 -2.78
CA GLY A 91 14.89 6.50 -2.63
C GLY A 91 15.14 5.79 -3.96
N TYR A 92 14.26 5.99 -4.95
CA TYR A 92 14.45 5.40 -6.28
C TYR A 92 15.64 5.97 -7.03
N LEU A 93 15.93 7.26 -6.90
CA LEU A 93 17.13 7.86 -7.49
C LEU A 93 18.41 7.29 -6.86
N LEU A 94 18.45 7.07 -5.55
CA LEU A 94 19.57 6.40 -4.91
C LEU A 94 19.73 4.94 -5.38
N LEU A 95 18.62 4.21 -5.54
CA LEU A 95 18.66 2.85 -6.10
C LEU A 95 19.14 2.82 -7.56
N ALA A 96 18.83 3.86 -8.34
CA ALA A 96 19.21 3.95 -9.75
C ALA A 96 20.66 4.42 -9.94
N LEU A 97 21.12 5.38 -9.14
CA LEU A 97 22.37 6.11 -9.36
C LEU A 97 23.46 5.72 -8.35
N GLY A 98 23.08 5.10 -7.24
CA GLY A 98 23.99 4.68 -6.19
C GLY A 98 24.98 3.63 -6.69
N GLY A 99 26.25 3.84 -6.39
CA GLY A 99 27.35 2.91 -6.73
C GLY A 99 27.84 2.11 -5.52
N SER A 100 27.40 2.48 -4.31
CA SER A 100 27.83 1.83 -3.06
C SER A 100 26.68 1.07 -2.39
N LEU A 101 27.03 0.06 -1.60
CA LEU A 101 26.07 -0.72 -0.80
C LEU A 101 25.22 0.20 0.10
N TRP A 102 25.83 1.20 0.72
CA TRP A 102 25.13 2.11 1.64
C TRP A 102 24.09 2.98 0.94
N GLU A 103 24.36 3.44 -0.28
CA GLU A 103 23.40 4.18 -1.08
C GLU A 103 22.20 3.32 -1.46
N VAL A 104 22.43 2.07 -1.79
CA VAL A 104 21.36 1.11 -2.10
C VAL A 104 20.54 0.78 -0.85
N VAL A 105 21.18 0.55 0.29
CA VAL A 105 20.47 0.35 1.58
C VAL A 105 19.63 1.57 1.93
N LEU A 106 20.20 2.78 1.86
CA LEU A 106 19.51 4.02 2.14
C LEU A 106 18.34 4.23 1.16
N GLY A 107 18.58 3.98 -0.13
CA GLY A 107 17.55 4.05 -1.17
C GLY A 107 16.39 3.10 -0.89
N ALA A 108 16.68 1.85 -0.53
CA ALA A 108 15.68 0.87 -0.15
C ALA A 108 14.86 1.33 1.08
N CYS A 109 15.52 1.81 2.14
CA CYS A 109 14.85 2.35 3.33
C CYS A 109 13.96 3.55 3.00
N LEU A 110 14.45 4.50 2.21
CA LEU A 110 13.68 5.69 1.82
C LEU A 110 12.45 5.32 0.98
N THR A 111 12.54 4.31 0.09
CA THR A 111 11.34 3.84 -0.61
C THR A 111 10.29 3.29 0.35
N GLY A 112 10.71 2.63 1.44
CA GLY A 112 9.85 2.16 2.53
C GLY A 112 9.22 3.33 3.30
N VAL A 113 10.04 4.28 3.79
CA VAL A 113 9.58 5.47 4.53
C VAL A 113 8.59 6.28 3.70
N GLY A 114 8.86 6.49 2.41
CA GLY A 114 7.93 7.18 1.51
C GLY A 114 6.56 6.50 1.46
N GLY A 115 6.53 5.14 1.46
CA GLY A 115 5.30 4.37 1.57
C GLY A 115 4.58 4.54 2.91
N ALA A 116 5.34 4.58 4.00
CA ALA A 116 4.79 4.78 5.34
C ALA A 116 4.14 6.16 5.54
N LEU A 117 4.65 7.17 4.88
CA LEU A 117 4.06 8.51 4.88
C LEU A 117 2.81 8.60 3.98
N PHE A 118 2.86 7.94 2.83
CA PHE A 118 1.78 8.01 1.84
C PHE A 118 0.54 7.22 2.25
N SER A 119 0.68 5.93 2.56
CA SER A 119 -0.45 5.00 2.69
C SER A 119 -1.46 5.41 3.76
N PRO A 120 -1.10 5.65 5.03
CA PRO A 120 -2.09 6.03 6.05
C PRO A 120 -2.72 7.40 5.76
N SER A 121 -1.96 8.30 5.12
CA SER A 121 -2.44 9.65 4.79
C SER A 121 -3.51 9.62 3.70
N ILE A 122 -3.33 8.80 2.65
CA ILE A 122 -4.30 8.68 1.56
C ILE A 122 -5.55 7.92 2.00
N GLU A 123 -5.40 6.90 2.85
CA GLU A 123 -6.51 6.15 3.43
C GLU A 123 -7.36 7.02 4.36
N SER A 124 -6.74 7.90 5.15
CA SER A 124 -7.44 8.89 5.98
C SER A 124 -8.29 9.84 5.13
N LEU A 125 -7.73 10.38 4.03
CA LEU A 125 -8.49 11.21 3.09
C LEU A 125 -9.61 10.43 2.41
N LEU A 126 -9.37 9.18 2.03
CA LEU A 126 -10.40 8.33 1.43
C LEU A 126 -11.54 8.06 2.41
N ALA A 127 -11.21 7.81 3.69
CA ALA A 127 -12.21 7.64 4.74
C ALA A 127 -13.10 8.87 4.89
N GLN A 128 -12.51 10.06 4.92
CA GLN A 128 -13.25 11.33 5.03
C GLN A 128 -14.11 11.58 3.78
N ALA A 129 -13.55 11.41 2.59
CA ALA A 129 -14.25 11.58 1.33
C ALA A 129 -15.39 10.55 1.15
N GLY A 130 -15.16 9.31 1.58
CA GLY A 130 -16.15 8.23 1.57
C GLY A 130 -17.32 8.49 2.52
N THR A 131 -17.06 8.95 3.75
CA THR A 131 -18.10 9.31 4.73
C THR A 131 -18.98 10.44 4.19
N ARG A 132 -18.38 11.45 3.55
CA ARG A 132 -19.14 12.53 2.92
C ARG A 132 -19.99 12.02 1.75
N SER A 133 -19.43 11.20 0.86
CA SER A 133 -20.14 10.61 -0.27
C SER A 133 -21.37 9.82 0.20
N GLU A 134 -21.25 9.09 1.32
CA GLU A 134 -22.32 8.33 1.92
C GLU A 134 -23.40 9.25 2.51
N ALA A 135 -23.01 10.33 3.19
CA ALA A 135 -23.94 11.35 3.71
C ALA A 135 -24.70 12.08 2.58
N GLU A 136 -24.12 12.21 1.39
CA GLU A 136 -24.75 12.77 0.19
C GLU A 136 -25.64 11.73 -0.56
N GLY A 137 -25.86 10.54 -0.02
CA GLY A 137 -26.67 9.48 -0.64
C GLY A 137 -26.01 8.83 -1.87
N LYS A 138 -24.69 9.03 -2.08
CA LYS A 138 -23.92 8.44 -3.17
C LYS A 138 -23.34 7.07 -2.73
N ARG A 139 -22.11 6.72 -3.17
CA ARG A 139 -21.45 5.49 -2.76
C ARG A 139 -21.09 5.50 -1.27
N SER A 140 -21.24 4.35 -0.62
CA SER A 140 -20.83 4.15 0.77
C SER A 140 -19.31 4.21 0.93
N ARG A 141 -18.87 4.51 2.16
CA ARG A 141 -17.46 4.46 2.52
C ARG A 141 -16.82 3.10 2.19
N ALA A 142 -17.53 2.00 2.47
CA ALA A 142 -17.05 0.65 2.18
C ALA A 142 -16.85 0.41 0.67
N GLU A 143 -17.73 0.93 -0.19
CA GLU A 143 -17.58 0.80 -1.64
C GLU A 143 -16.39 1.61 -2.18
N TRP A 144 -16.05 2.75 -1.56
CA TRP A 144 -14.85 3.51 -1.92
C TRP A 144 -13.57 2.77 -1.53
N PHE A 145 -13.52 2.16 -0.33
CA PHE A 145 -12.40 1.32 0.05
C PHE A 145 -12.28 0.06 -0.82
N ALA A 146 -13.40 -0.51 -1.26
CA ALA A 146 -13.39 -1.63 -2.20
C ALA A 146 -12.81 -1.22 -3.56
N LEU A 147 -13.19 -0.05 -4.09
CA LEU A 147 -12.61 0.48 -5.33
C LEU A 147 -11.11 0.77 -5.17
N PHE A 148 -10.71 1.33 -4.04
CA PHE A 148 -9.31 1.59 -3.70
C PHE A 148 -8.49 0.29 -3.67
N ALA A 149 -9.04 -0.77 -3.07
CA ALA A 149 -8.42 -2.09 -3.05
C ALA A 149 -8.29 -2.69 -4.47
N VAL A 150 -9.35 -2.59 -5.30
CA VAL A 150 -9.29 -3.03 -6.71
C VAL A 150 -8.20 -2.28 -7.47
N CYS A 151 -8.09 -0.97 -7.30
CA CYS A 151 -7.01 -0.18 -7.91
C CYS A 151 -5.63 -0.63 -7.41
N GLY A 152 -5.52 -0.98 -6.13
CA GLY A 152 -4.31 -1.55 -5.54
C GLY A 152 -3.89 -2.87 -6.17
N GLU A 153 -4.83 -3.80 -6.30
CA GLU A 153 -4.60 -5.13 -6.90
C GLU A 153 -4.26 -5.02 -8.39
N LEU A 154 -4.97 -4.16 -9.14
CA LEU A 154 -4.61 -3.89 -10.54
C LEU A 154 -3.17 -3.39 -10.67
N GLY A 155 -2.74 -2.50 -9.78
CA GLY A 155 -1.37 -2.02 -9.75
C GLY A 155 -0.37 -3.11 -9.38
N ALA A 156 -0.73 -4.01 -8.47
CA ALA A 156 0.11 -5.15 -8.08
C ALA A 156 0.28 -6.19 -9.20
N VAL A 157 -0.71 -6.32 -10.08
CA VAL A 157 -0.62 -7.18 -11.27
C VAL A 157 0.14 -6.49 -12.41
N LEU A 158 -0.20 -5.23 -12.71
CA LEU A 158 0.40 -4.49 -13.82
C LEU A 158 1.87 -4.12 -13.55
N GLY A 159 2.21 -3.83 -12.29
CA GLY A 159 3.57 -3.44 -11.92
C GLY A 159 4.64 -4.45 -12.34
N PRO A 160 4.58 -5.72 -11.89
CA PRO A 160 5.58 -6.73 -12.27
C PRO A 160 5.60 -7.00 -13.78
N VAL A 161 4.46 -6.90 -14.48
CA VAL A 161 4.41 -7.03 -15.96
C VAL A 161 5.23 -5.92 -16.60
N LEU A 162 5.01 -4.66 -16.20
CA LEU A 162 5.80 -3.53 -16.71
C LEU A 162 7.27 -3.64 -16.31
N GLY A 163 7.56 -4.08 -15.08
CA GLY A 163 8.92 -4.33 -14.61
C GLY A 163 9.62 -5.40 -15.46
N SER A 164 8.96 -6.51 -15.75
CA SER A 164 9.53 -7.59 -16.58
C SER A 164 9.83 -7.15 -18.01
N LEU A 165 8.97 -6.32 -18.60
CA LEU A 165 9.22 -5.72 -19.92
C LEU A 165 10.45 -4.81 -19.92
N MET A 166 10.77 -4.20 -18.78
CA MET A 166 11.93 -3.34 -18.61
C MET A 166 13.18 -4.09 -18.14
N ALA A 167 13.07 -5.37 -17.73
CA ALA A 167 14.18 -6.13 -17.14
C ALA A 167 15.41 -6.22 -18.07
N GLY A 168 15.18 -6.31 -19.39
CA GLY A 168 16.25 -6.32 -20.39
C GLY A 168 17.08 -5.04 -20.47
N PHE A 169 16.59 -3.93 -19.93
CA PHE A 169 17.30 -2.63 -19.90
C PHE A 169 18.06 -2.39 -18.61
N GLY A 170 18.01 -3.34 -17.66
CA GLY A 170 18.70 -3.29 -16.39
C GLY A 170 17.94 -2.54 -15.28
N PHE A 171 18.29 -2.87 -14.03
CA PHE A 171 17.61 -2.35 -12.83
C PHE A 171 17.66 -0.82 -12.71
N ARG A 172 18.77 -0.21 -13.15
CA ARG A 172 18.94 1.26 -13.12
C ARG A 172 17.81 1.97 -13.87
N LEU A 173 17.49 1.53 -15.09
CA LEU A 173 16.42 2.14 -15.88
C LEU A 173 15.04 1.90 -15.25
N MET A 174 14.81 0.72 -14.69
CA MET A 174 13.57 0.40 -13.95
C MET A 174 13.39 1.34 -12.75
N ALA A 175 14.44 1.57 -11.97
CA ALA A 175 14.40 2.48 -10.82
C ALA A 175 14.19 3.94 -11.25
N LEU A 176 14.80 4.40 -12.36
CA LEU A 176 14.56 5.72 -12.93
C LEU A 176 13.11 5.87 -13.42
N ALA A 177 12.56 4.84 -14.08
CA ALA A 177 11.16 4.84 -14.50
C ALA A 177 10.22 4.88 -13.28
N GLY A 178 10.52 4.13 -12.22
CA GLY A 178 9.83 4.22 -10.94
C GLY A 178 9.86 5.64 -10.36
N ALA A 179 11.04 6.28 -10.33
CA ALA A 179 11.16 7.68 -9.93
C ALA A 179 10.28 8.59 -10.81
N GLY A 180 10.27 8.40 -12.13
CA GLY A 180 9.43 9.15 -13.07
C GLY A 180 7.93 9.00 -12.78
N VAL A 181 7.47 7.81 -12.49
CA VAL A 181 6.07 7.55 -12.08
C VAL A 181 5.73 8.33 -10.82
N PHE A 182 6.62 8.35 -9.80
CA PHE A 182 6.38 9.09 -8.57
C PHE A 182 6.51 10.61 -8.73
N ILE A 183 7.34 11.09 -9.66
CA ILE A 183 7.39 12.52 -10.04
C ILE A 183 6.06 12.92 -10.68
N ALA A 184 5.55 12.15 -11.63
CA ALA A 184 4.25 12.40 -12.25
C ALA A 184 3.12 12.39 -11.20
N ALA A 185 3.11 11.39 -10.30
CA ALA A 185 2.15 11.31 -9.21
C ALA A 185 2.27 12.53 -8.26
N LEU A 186 3.48 12.97 -7.91
CA LEU A 186 3.73 14.15 -7.09
C LEU A 186 3.13 15.40 -7.74
N ILE A 187 3.37 15.63 -9.03
CA ILE A 187 2.83 16.78 -9.78
C ILE A 187 1.31 16.75 -9.79
N VAL A 188 0.71 15.62 -10.14
CA VAL A 188 -0.75 15.46 -10.19
C VAL A 188 -1.37 15.70 -8.81
N LEU A 189 -0.82 15.11 -7.75
CA LEU A 189 -1.31 15.28 -6.39
C LEU A 189 -1.08 16.71 -5.86
N PHE A 190 0.03 17.34 -6.22
CA PHE A 190 0.29 18.73 -5.85
C PHE A 190 -0.77 19.69 -6.43
N ILE A 191 -1.20 19.43 -7.68
CA ILE A 191 -2.19 20.27 -8.39
C ILE A 191 -3.61 19.96 -7.92
N LEU A 192 -3.95 18.67 -7.79
CA LEU A 192 -5.34 18.24 -7.60
C LEU A 192 -5.75 18.06 -6.13
N LEU A 193 -4.80 17.81 -5.23
CA LEU A 193 -5.12 17.59 -3.83
C LEU A 193 -5.37 18.95 -3.12
N PRO A 194 -6.55 19.17 -2.53
CA PRO A 194 -6.83 20.41 -1.82
C PRO A 194 -5.94 20.54 -0.58
N ARG A 195 -5.70 21.77 -0.15
CA ARG A 195 -4.98 22.03 1.09
C ARG A 195 -5.80 21.51 2.27
N THR A 196 -5.21 20.62 3.05
CA THR A 196 -5.81 20.15 4.31
C THR A 196 -5.40 21.09 5.43
N PRO A 197 -6.33 21.48 6.31
CA PRO A 197 -5.99 22.37 7.41
C PRO A 197 -4.95 21.74 8.33
N HIS A 198 -4.01 22.56 8.76
CA HIS A 198 -3.07 22.23 9.82
C HIS A 198 -3.82 22.22 11.15
N ARG A 199 -3.60 21.22 11.97
CA ARG A 199 -4.12 21.20 13.34
C ARG A 199 -3.08 21.78 14.27
N ASP A 200 -3.35 22.99 14.77
CA ASP A 200 -2.53 23.58 15.82
C ASP A 200 -2.79 22.79 17.13
N GLY A 201 -1.76 22.12 17.63
CA GLY A 201 -1.83 21.36 18.87
C GLY A 201 -0.64 20.40 19.04
N PRO A 202 -0.37 19.94 20.25
CA PRO A 202 0.64 18.91 20.47
C PRO A 202 0.28 17.63 19.70
N LEU A 203 1.29 16.90 19.22
CA LEU A 203 1.11 15.56 18.67
C LEU A 203 0.44 14.70 19.74
N HIS A 204 -0.87 14.52 19.64
CA HIS A 204 -1.57 13.52 20.43
C HIS A 204 -1.25 12.13 19.86
N ILE A 205 -0.02 11.69 20.07
CA ILE A 205 0.25 10.27 19.98
C ILE A 205 -0.43 9.70 21.21
N VAL A 206 -1.68 9.25 21.04
CA VAL A 206 -2.32 8.44 22.11
C VAL A 206 -1.32 7.35 22.44
N PRO A 207 -0.85 7.25 23.69
CA PRO A 207 0.15 6.27 24.04
C PRO A 207 -0.36 4.90 23.60
N TRP A 208 0.35 4.29 22.64
CA TRP A 208 -0.07 3.03 22.00
C TRP A 208 -0.41 1.94 23.04
N TRP A 209 0.24 1.96 24.21
CA TRP A 209 -0.06 1.05 25.32
C TRP A 209 -1.45 1.24 25.93
N GLN A 210 -2.04 2.44 25.87
CA GLN A 210 -3.42 2.66 26.36
C GLN A 210 -4.44 1.93 25.46
N THR A 211 -4.15 1.86 24.15
CA THR A 211 -4.99 1.13 23.21
C THR A 211 -4.95 -0.38 23.47
N PHE A 212 -3.80 -0.91 23.90
CA PHE A 212 -3.66 -2.33 24.29
C PHE A 212 -4.34 -2.68 25.63
N ARG A 213 -4.78 -1.69 26.42
CA ARG A 213 -5.61 -1.96 27.61
C ARG A 213 -7.07 -2.28 27.28
N GLN A 214 -7.50 -2.07 26.04
CA GLN A 214 -8.86 -2.40 25.61
C GLN A 214 -8.93 -3.84 25.10
N PRO A 215 -9.56 -4.80 25.84
CA PRO A 215 -9.54 -6.21 25.46
C PRO A 215 -10.21 -6.48 24.12
N ARG A 216 -11.24 -5.71 23.74
CA ARG A 216 -11.89 -5.82 22.41
C ARG A 216 -10.96 -5.43 21.29
N PHE A 217 -10.12 -4.41 21.49
CA PHE A 217 -9.13 -3.99 20.51
C PHE A 217 -8.01 -5.02 20.38
N VAL A 218 -7.53 -5.58 21.50
CA VAL A 218 -6.53 -6.65 21.50
C VAL A 218 -7.05 -7.89 20.78
N ALA A 219 -8.29 -8.32 21.07
CA ALA A 219 -8.91 -9.44 20.39
C ALA A 219 -9.04 -9.21 18.88
N PHE A 220 -9.41 -7.99 18.46
CA PHE A 220 -9.46 -7.62 17.05
C PHE A 220 -8.08 -7.67 16.38
N ILE A 221 -7.03 -7.12 17.04
CA ILE A 221 -5.66 -7.17 16.52
C ILE A 221 -5.18 -8.61 16.38
N LEU A 222 -5.43 -9.47 17.37
CA LEU A 222 -5.03 -10.88 17.32
C LEU A 222 -5.74 -11.62 16.17
N ALA A 223 -7.05 -11.40 16.01
CA ALA A 223 -7.81 -11.98 14.90
C ALA A 223 -7.29 -11.48 13.54
N TYR A 224 -7.01 -10.17 13.43
CA TYR A 224 -6.49 -9.59 12.19
C TYR A 224 -5.04 -10.03 11.91
N SER A 225 -4.22 -10.20 12.94
CA SER A 225 -2.87 -10.76 12.79
C SER A 225 -2.91 -12.22 12.32
N ALA A 226 -3.85 -13.02 12.81
CA ALA A 226 -4.07 -14.38 12.33
C ALA A 226 -4.49 -14.40 10.84
N TYR A 227 -5.36 -13.47 10.43
CA TYR A 227 -5.70 -13.26 9.01
C TYR A 227 -4.46 -12.93 8.18
N LEU A 228 -3.65 -11.94 8.59
CA LEU A 228 -2.44 -11.56 7.87
C LEU A 228 -1.43 -12.71 7.80
N PHE A 229 -1.28 -13.46 8.88
CA PHE A 229 -0.43 -14.65 8.90
C PHE A 229 -0.91 -15.68 7.87
N SER A 230 -2.21 -16.00 7.88
CA SER A 230 -2.82 -16.94 6.95
C SER A 230 -2.71 -16.46 5.49
N TYR A 231 -2.95 -15.16 5.24
CA TYR A 231 -2.79 -14.57 3.91
C TYR A 231 -1.35 -14.69 3.39
N ASN A 232 -0.36 -14.50 4.27
CA ASN A 232 1.05 -14.65 3.88
C ASN A 232 1.45 -16.10 3.55
N GLN A 233 0.70 -17.12 4.01
CA GLN A 233 0.94 -18.51 3.62
C GLN A 233 0.75 -18.73 2.11
N LEU A 234 -0.08 -17.94 1.45
CA LEU A 234 -0.20 -17.96 0.00
C LEU A 234 1.17 -17.74 -0.71
N TYR A 235 2.06 -16.94 -0.10
CA TYR A 235 3.39 -16.65 -0.65
C TYR A 235 4.49 -17.57 -0.13
N LEU A 236 4.31 -18.16 1.05
CA LEU A 236 5.33 -18.97 1.73
C LEU A 236 5.04 -20.46 1.62
N ALA A 237 3.84 -20.91 1.98
CA ALA A 237 3.50 -22.32 2.05
C ALA A 237 3.06 -22.89 0.69
N LEU A 238 2.31 -22.13 -0.11
CA LEU A 238 1.82 -22.59 -1.41
C LEU A 238 2.95 -23.02 -2.37
N PRO A 239 4.07 -22.28 -2.53
CA PRO A 239 5.19 -22.72 -3.36
C PRO A 239 5.82 -24.02 -2.87
N VAL A 240 5.92 -24.19 -1.54
CA VAL A 240 6.49 -25.39 -0.94
C VAL A 240 5.59 -26.59 -1.19
N GLU A 241 4.28 -26.44 -1.03
CA GLU A 241 3.32 -27.52 -1.22
C GLU A 241 3.19 -27.94 -2.69
N LEU A 242 3.22 -26.98 -3.62
CA LEU A 242 3.25 -27.29 -5.05
C LEU A 242 4.50 -28.10 -5.44
N ARG A 243 5.66 -27.80 -4.88
CA ARG A 243 6.87 -28.61 -5.11
C ARG A 243 6.75 -30.01 -4.51
N ARG A 244 6.15 -30.14 -3.33
CA ARG A 244 5.90 -31.44 -2.70
C ARG A 244 4.94 -32.31 -3.50
N SER A 245 3.92 -31.71 -4.11
CA SER A 245 2.98 -32.41 -4.98
C SER A 245 3.53 -32.73 -6.37
N GLY A 246 4.79 -32.43 -6.65
CA GLY A 246 5.43 -32.67 -7.94
C GLY A 246 5.03 -31.68 -9.04
N SER A 247 4.31 -30.60 -8.69
CA SER A 247 3.94 -29.54 -9.63
C SER A 247 5.13 -28.63 -9.93
N SER A 248 5.20 -28.10 -11.15
CA SER A 248 6.25 -27.18 -11.54
C SER A 248 6.04 -25.79 -10.93
N ASP A 249 7.13 -25.05 -10.69
CA ASP A 249 7.09 -23.64 -10.24
C ASP A 249 6.32 -22.74 -11.21
N ALA A 250 6.18 -23.15 -12.48
CA ALA A 250 5.36 -22.48 -13.49
C ALA A 250 3.87 -22.40 -13.12
N SER A 251 3.37 -23.30 -12.27
CA SER A 251 1.98 -23.30 -11.80
C SER A 251 1.65 -22.16 -10.83
N LEU A 252 2.65 -21.54 -10.19
CA LEU A 252 2.46 -20.44 -9.25
C LEU A 252 1.90 -19.18 -9.91
N GLY A 253 2.42 -18.81 -11.09
CA GLY A 253 1.97 -17.61 -11.80
C GLY A 253 0.48 -17.60 -12.07
N PRO A 254 -0.10 -18.62 -12.71
CA PRO A 254 -1.54 -18.74 -12.93
C PRO A 254 -2.38 -18.70 -11.64
N LEU A 255 -1.91 -19.28 -10.54
CA LEU A 255 -2.62 -19.25 -9.25
C LEU A 255 -2.65 -17.85 -8.65
N PHE A 256 -1.54 -17.10 -8.69
CA PHE A 256 -1.51 -15.71 -8.23
C PHE A 256 -2.38 -14.80 -9.11
N ILE A 257 -2.38 -15.00 -10.42
CA ILE A 257 -3.25 -14.27 -11.34
C ILE A 257 -4.72 -14.57 -11.02
N LEU A 258 -5.07 -15.85 -10.79
CA LEU A 258 -6.43 -16.24 -10.41
C LEU A 258 -6.85 -15.59 -9.09
N ALA A 259 -6.00 -15.61 -8.06
CA ALA A 259 -6.27 -14.98 -6.77
C ALA A 259 -6.53 -13.47 -6.92
N SER A 260 -5.66 -12.75 -7.64
CA SER A 260 -5.84 -11.32 -7.89
C SER A 260 -7.09 -11.03 -8.73
N LEU A 261 -7.40 -11.86 -9.73
CA LEU A 261 -8.60 -11.72 -10.54
C LEU A 261 -9.88 -11.90 -9.70
N LEU A 262 -9.89 -12.90 -8.80
CA LEU A 262 -11.01 -13.11 -7.87
C LEU A 262 -11.18 -11.90 -6.94
N ILE A 263 -10.10 -11.33 -6.39
CA ILE A 263 -10.15 -10.12 -5.58
C ILE A 263 -10.76 -8.97 -6.40
N ILE A 264 -10.25 -8.71 -7.59
CA ILE A 264 -10.72 -7.61 -8.46
C ILE A 264 -12.22 -7.75 -8.76
N VAL A 265 -12.68 -8.95 -9.13
CA VAL A 265 -14.06 -9.21 -9.52
C VAL A 265 -15.00 -9.19 -8.32
N LEU A 266 -14.60 -9.80 -7.19
CA LEU A 266 -15.48 -10.00 -6.04
C LEU A 266 -15.48 -8.84 -5.03
N GLN A 267 -14.43 -8.00 -5.01
CA GLN A 267 -14.27 -6.95 -3.99
C GLN A 267 -15.45 -5.99 -3.93
N LEU A 268 -15.90 -5.46 -5.06
CA LEU A 268 -17.04 -4.54 -5.10
C LEU A 268 -18.39 -5.21 -4.78
N PRO A 269 -18.74 -6.37 -5.35
CA PRO A 269 -19.92 -7.12 -4.94
C PRO A 269 -19.94 -7.46 -3.44
N LEU A 270 -18.83 -7.96 -2.90
CA LEU A 270 -18.72 -8.30 -1.48
C LEU A 270 -18.85 -7.07 -0.57
N ALA A 271 -18.30 -5.91 -0.98
CA ALA A 271 -18.49 -4.66 -0.23
C ALA A 271 -19.97 -4.25 -0.16
N ARG A 272 -20.76 -4.46 -1.22
CA ARG A 272 -22.20 -4.20 -1.23
C ARG A 272 -22.96 -5.18 -0.33
N VAL A 273 -22.59 -6.45 -0.37
CA VAL A 273 -23.15 -7.49 0.52
C VAL A 273 -22.83 -7.17 1.98
N ALA A 274 -21.56 -6.82 2.27
CA ALA A 274 -21.12 -6.45 3.62
C ALA A 274 -21.89 -5.23 4.17
N ARG A 275 -22.23 -4.26 3.32
CA ARG A 275 -23.08 -3.13 3.69
C ARG A 275 -24.49 -3.58 4.08
N ARG A 276 -25.08 -4.56 3.36
CA ARG A 276 -26.42 -5.06 3.62
C ARG A 276 -26.52 -5.87 4.93
N PHE A 277 -25.53 -6.73 5.20
CA PHE A 277 -25.53 -7.63 6.33
C PHE A 277 -24.78 -7.12 7.57
N GLY A 278 -23.97 -6.07 7.40
CA GLY A 278 -23.15 -5.45 8.45
C GLY A 278 -21.83 -6.18 8.71
N ALA A 279 -20.81 -5.40 9.09
CA ALA A 279 -19.45 -5.90 9.34
C ALA A 279 -19.41 -6.96 10.46
N ALA A 280 -20.25 -6.80 11.50
CA ALA A 280 -20.30 -7.73 12.64
C ALA A 280 -20.65 -9.17 12.25
N ARG A 281 -21.39 -9.38 11.15
CA ARG A 281 -21.74 -10.71 10.64
C ARG A 281 -20.77 -11.19 9.57
N MET A 282 -20.29 -10.28 8.72
CA MET A 282 -19.43 -10.61 7.59
C MET A 282 -18.00 -10.96 8.01
N LEU A 283 -17.46 -10.29 9.05
CA LEU A 283 -16.10 -10.58 9.53
C LEU A 283 -15.95 -12.01 10.06
N PRO A 284 -16.81 -12.51 11.00
CA PRO A 284 -16.72 -13.89 11.46
C PRO A 284 -16.91 -14.91 10.33
N LEU A 285 -17.79 -14.64 9.37
CA LEU A 285 -17.98 -15.50 8.20
C LEU A 285 -16.70 -15.59 7.36
N GLY A 286 -16.06 -14.45 7.08
CA GLY A 286 -14.79 -14.40 6.35
C GLY A 286 -13.67 -15.16 7.07
N PHE A 287 -13.53 -14.97 8.37
CA PHE A 287 -12.56 -15.73 9.18
C PHE A 287 -12.88 -17.23 9.23
N GLY A 288 -14.16 -17.59 9.30
CA GLY A 288 -14.60 -18.99 9.26
C GLY A 288 -14.25 -19.66 7.93
N LEU A 289 -14.51 -19.00 6.80
CA LEU A 289 -14.16 -19.49 5.47
C LEU A 289 -12.64 -19.63 5.30
N LEU A 290 -11.88 -18.64 5.79
CA LEU A 290 -10.43 -18.73 5.77
C LEU A 290 -9.92 -19.90 6.62
N GLY A 291 -10.44 -20.08 7.82
CA GLY A 291 -10.10 -21.24 8.67
C GLY A 291 -10.43 -22.57 8.01
N ALA A 292 -11.60 -22.68 7.38
CA ALA A 292 -12.02 -23.90 6.68
C ALA A 292 -11.09 -24.23 5.49
N SER A 293 -10.53 -23.24 4.81
CA SER A 293 -9.60 -23.45 3.68
C SER A 293 -8.26 -24.09 4.07
N PHE A 294 -7.92 -24.16 5.37
CA PHE A 294 -6.71 -24.85 5.85
C PHE A 294 -6.99 -26.29 6.30
N ILE A 295 -8.26 -26.73 6.30
CA ILE A 295 -8.66 -28.09 6.71
C ILE A 295 -8.91 -28.96 5.48
N SER A 296 -9.17 -28.35 4.32
CA SER A 296 -9.38 -29.01 3.04
C SER A 296 -8.05 -29.32 2.34
#